data_13e9c95f4da962373bab895c261b2cb3
#
_entry.id   13e9c95f4da962373bab895c261b2cb3
#
_cell.length_a   1.000
_cell.length_b   1.000
_cell.length_c   1.000
_cell.angle_alpha   90.00
_cell.angle_beta   90.00
_cell.angle_gamma   90.00
#
_symmetry.space_group_name_H-M   'P 1'
#
loop_
_entity.id
_entity.type
_entity.pdbx_description
1 polymer ?
#
loop_
_entity_poly.entity_id
_entity_poly.type
_entity_poly.pdbx_seq_one_letter_code
_entity_poly.pdbx_strand_id
1 'polypeptide(L)'
;RYRSSAASDVYKRQEYFNPGGSVKDRLALSIIEKAEKEGLLKPRQTVVEATSGNTGIGLAMVCASKGYPCVMTMPDSTSIERRKLMRFLGAKVLLTPASEGTTAAYNLAKKLCEKNKWFYAKQFENDANADIHEKTTAIEILNDFKELGLDYWISGYGTGGTFSGVSRVLREQSPKTKLVITEPENAQLVSSLITQKRNQDGSPAGAHDSWNPHPIQGWTPDFIPLVLQESIDKNYFDMNIPVRGEDGIYWSHQLATNEGIITGISGGSTFAVAMKIAEEAPDGSNILCMLADTAERYLTSILFEKIDSEMNDEENKILNSI
;
A
#
# COMPACT_ATOMS: atom_id res chain seq x y z
N ARG A 1 -19.92 7.08 -6.17
CA ARG A 1 -19.60 7.80 -7.41
C ARG A 1 -19.40 9.27 -7.10
N TYR A 2 -18.19 9.77 -7.20
CA TYR A 2 -17.97 11.20 -7.29
C TYR A 2 -18.13 11.58 -8.76
N ARG A 3 -19.12 12.40 -9.07
CA ARG A 3 -19.20 13.05 -10.38
C ARG A 3 -18.32 14.28 -10.31
N SER A 4 -17.22 14.29 -11.03
CA SER A 4 -16.54 15.53 -11.37
C SER A 4 -17.50 16.42 -12.19
N SER A 5 -17.22 17.71 -12.30
CA SER A 5 -17.89 18.59 -13.27
C SER A 5 -17.67 18.14 -14.71
N ALA A 6 -16.72 17.25 -14.97
CA ALA A 6 -16.54 16.47 -16.18
C ALA A 6 -17.43 15.22 -16.12
N ALA A 7 -17.95 14.77 -17.24
CA ALA A 7 -18.90 13.66 -17.34
C ALA A 7 -18.30 12.25 -17.10
N SER A 8 -17.12 12.15 -16.49
CA SER A 8 -16.41 10.91 -16.20
C SER A 8 -16.80 10.34 -14.83
N ASP A 9 -16.92 9.01 -14.72
CA ASP A 9 -17.18 8.30 -13.47
C ASP A 9 -15.89 7.84 -12.79
N VAL A 10 -15.65 8.27 -11.54
CA VAL A 10 -14.50 7.82 -10.73
C VAL A 10 -14.94 6.76 -9.73
N TYR A 11 -14.45 5.55 -9.92
CA TYR A 11 -14.70 4.39 -9.07
C TYR A 11 -13.57 4.21 -8.06
N LYS A 12 -13.89 3.70 -6.87
CA LYS A 12 -12.96 3.48 -5.77
C LYS A 12 -12.95 1.99 -5.40
N ARG A 13 -11.80 1.32 -5.57
CA ARG A 13 -11.62 -0.03 -5.10
C ARG A 13 -11.15 -0.01 -3.65
N GLN A 14 -12.05 -0.33 -2.74
CA GLN A 14 -11.86 -0.23 -1.29
C GLN A 14 -11.30 -1.54 -0.74
N GLU A 15 -9.98 -1.65 -0.60
CA GLU A 15 -9.29 -2.85 -0.12
C GLU A 15 -9.34 -3.03 1.42
N TYR A 16 -9.97 -2.12 2.14
CA TYR A 16 -10.19 -2.29 3.59
C TYR A 16 -11.31 -3.28 3.95
N PHE A 17 -12.06 -3.79 2.99
CA PHE A 17 -12.98 -4.91 3.19
C PHE A 17 -12.27 -6.26 3.37
N ASN A 18 -10.96 -6.33 3.16
CA ASN A 18 -10.18 -7.49 3.57
C ASN A 18 -10.21 -7.62 5.11
N PRO A 19 -10.12 -8.83 5.69
CA PRO A 19 -10.32 -9.09 7.14
C PRO A 19 -9.43 -8.26 8.06
N GLY A 20 -8.18 -8.02 7.70
CA GLY A 20 -7.25 -7.18 8.42
C GLY A 20 -7.32 -5.70 8.00
N GLY A 21 -8.25 -5.31 7.11
CA GLY A 21 -8.56 -3.93 6.73
C GLY A 21 -7.57 -3.30 5.77
N SER A 22 -6.87 -4.08 4.94
CA SER A 22 -6.01 -3.53 3.89
C SER A 22 -5.72 -4.51 2.76
N VAL A 23 -5.23 -3.96 1.65
CA VAL A 23 -4.73 -4.72 0.49
C VAL A 23 -3.60 -5.69 0.86
N LYS A 24 -2.90 -5.48 1.96
CA LYS A 24 -1.77 -6.31 2.39
C LYS A 24 -2.17 -7.66 2.97
N ASP A 25 -3.43 -7.87 3.27
CA ASP A 25 -3.93 -9.17 3.70
C ASP A 25 -3.77 -10.23 2.60
N ARG A 26 -3.96 -9.81 1.34
CA ARG A 26 -3.79 -10.66 0.16
C ARG A 26 -2.37 -11.18 0.03
N LEU A 27 -1.38 -10.29 0.07
CA LEU A 27 0.03 -10.71 -0.02
C LEU A 27 0.48 -11.53 1.18
N ALA A 28 0.01 -11.20 2.39
CA ALA A 28 0.37 -11.93 3.60
C ALA A 28 -0.08 -13.40 3.50
N LEU A 29 -1.33 -13.64 3.10
CA LEU A 29 -1.84 -14.99 2.87
C LEU A 29 -1.04 -15.71 1.79
N SER A 30 -0.84 -15.07 0.64
CA SER A 30 -0.15 -15.65 -0.51
C SER A 30 1.29 -16.06 -0.19
N ILE A 31 2.05 -15.20 0.50
CA ILE A 31 3.44 -15.51 0.89
C ILE A 31 3.49 -16.74 1.80
N ILE A 32 2.63 -16.79 2.80
CA ILE A 32 2.61 -17.92 3.75
C ILE A 32 2.19 -19.22 3.06
N GLU A 33 1.11 -19.20 2.28
CA GLU A 33 0.60 -20.40 1.61
C GLU A 33 1.58 -20.91 0.53
N LYS A 34 2.23 -20.03 -0.23
CA LYS A 34 3.27 -20.41 -1.16
C LYS A 34 4.45 -21.06 -0.45
N ALA A 35 4.90 -20.46 0.65
CA ALA A 35 6.02 -20.97 1.44
C ALA A 35 5.70 -22.34 2.09
N GLU A 36 4.48 -22.55 2.56
CA GLU A 36 4.01 -23.86 3.06
C GLU A 36 4.04 -24.90 1.95
N LYS A 37 3.46 -24.57 0.79
CA LYS A 37 3.37 -25.45 -0.37
C LYS A 37 4.74 -25.87 -0.91
N GLU A 38 5.69 -24.95 -0.91
CA GLU A 38 7.07 -25.17 -1.37
C GLU A 38 7.98 -25.79 -0.28
N GLY A 39 7.48 -25.99 0.93
CA GLY A 39 8.24 -26.52 2.06
C GLY A 39 9.32 -25.58 2.62
N LEU A 40 9.25 -24.31 2.26
CA LEU A 40 10.14 -23.24 2.74
C LEU A 40 9.79 -22.79 4.15
N LEU A 41 8.53 -22.84 4.51
CA LEU A 41 8.03 -22.56 5.85
C LEU A 41 7.60 -23.85 6.54
N LYS A 42 8.32 -24.22 7.60
CA LYS A 42 8.06 -25.44 8.38
C LYS A 42 7.02 -25.17 9.47
N PRO A 43 6.24 -26.18 9.88
CA PRO A 43 5.30 -26.04 10.99
C PRO A 43 5.96 -25.44 12.25
N ARG A 44 5.31 -24.42 12.83
CA ARG A 44 5.79 -23.66 14.01
C ARG A 44 7.10 -22.87 13.80
N GLN A 45 7.63 -22.78 12.59
CA GLN A 45 8.76 -21.91 12.30
C GLN A 45 8.34 -20.43 12.44
N THR A 46 9.19 -19.61 13.02
CA THR A 46 8.92 -18.18 13.17
C THR A 46 8.97 -17.47 11.83
N VAL A 47 7.94 -16.70 11.53
CA VAL A 47 7.87 -15.79 10.37
C VAL A 47 8.40 -14.42 10.77
N VAL A 48 9.25 -13.83 9.94
CA VAL A 48 9.83 -12.49 10.16
C VAL A 48 9.57 -11.60 8.96
N GLU A 49 9.29 -10.32 9.23
CA GLU A 49 9.26 -9.28 8.18
C GLU A 49 9.73 -7.93 8.73
N ALA A 50 10.41 -7.17 7.87
CA ALA A 50 10.73 -5.76 8.12
C ALA A 50 9.61 -4.89 7.56
N THR A 51 8.74 -4.39 8.42
CA THR A 51 7.60 -3.61 7.98
C THR A 51 7.05 -2.73 9.10
N SER A 52 6.77 -1.51 8.75
CA SER A 52 6.12 -0.52 9.62
C SER A 52 4.61 -0.43 9.40
N GLY A 53 4.04 -1.24 8.51
CA GLY A 53 2.70 -1.00 8.01
C GLY A 53 1.78 -2.22 7.98
N ASN A 54 0.86 -2.15 7.06
CA ASN A 54 -0.23 -3.10 6.89
C ASN A 54 0.24 -4.54 6.61
N THR A 55 1.40 -4.72 5.98
CA THR A 55 1.98 -6.06 5.77
C THR A 55 2.22 -6.77 7.11
N GLY A 56 2.73 -6.04 8.11
CA GLY A 56 2.93 -6.62 9.45
C GLY A 56 1.62 -7.03 10.12
N ILE A 57 0.55 -6.26 9.94
CA ILE A 57 -0.78 -6.60 10.45
C ILE A 57 -1.32 -7.83 9.73
N GLY A 58 -1.25 -7.87 8.39
CA GLY A 58 -1.68 -9.01 7.58
C GLY A 58 -0.91 -10.29 7.91
N LEU A 59 0.43 -10.22 8.02
CA LEU A 59 1.25 -11.37 8.41
C LEU A 59 0.96 -11.82 9.84
N ALA A 60 0.79 -10.89 10.79
CA ALA A 60 0.42 -11.24 12.16
C ALA A 60 -0.92 -11.97 12.22
N MET A 61 -1.93 -11.49 11.45
CA MET A 61 -3.25 -12.11 11.35
C MET A 61 -3.17 -13.54 10.76
N VAL A 62 -2.49 -13.70 9.62
CA VAL A 62 -2.34 -15.00 8.97
C VAL A 62 -1.54 -15.97 9.84
N CYS A 63 -0.45 -15.50 10.46
CA CYS A 63 0.35 -16.31 11.38
C CYS A 63 -0.44 -16.75 12.61
N ALA A 64 -1.25 -15.86 13.20
CA ALA A 64 -2.14 -16.20 14.32
C ALA A 64 -3.13 -17.29 13.93
N SER A 65 -3.78 -17.16 12.76
CA SER A 65 -4.75 -18.14 12.23
C SER A 65 -4.12 -19.50 11.93
N LYS A 66 -2.88 -19.52 11.43
CA LYS A 66 -2.18 -20.75 11.02
C LYS A 66 -1.23 -21.32 12.11
N GLY A 67 -1.12 -20.66 13.27
CA GLY A 67 -0.30 -21.13 14.40
C GLY A 67 1.20 -20.91 14.24
N TYR A 68 1.63 -19.90 13.47
CA TYR A 68 3.04 -19.52 13.33
C TYR A 68 3.41 -18.41 14.32
N PRO A 69 4.53 -18.52 15.05
CA PRO A 69 5.11 -17.38 15.74
C PRO A 69 5.52 -16.30 14.74
N CYS A 70 5.32 -15.02 15.09
CA CYS A 70 5.54 -13.92 14.18
C CYS A 70 6.38 -12.81 14.83
N VAL A 71 7.36 -12.28 14.11
CA VAL A 71 8.26 -11.20 14.54
C VAL A 71 8.31 -10.12 13.49
N MET A 72 7.97 -8.89 13.87
CA MET A 72 8.08 -7.70 13.00
C MET A 72 9.21 -6.81 13.48
N THR A 73 10.00 -6.27 12.54
CA THR A 73 11.02 -5.26 12.83
C THR A 73 10.63 -3.95 12.14
N MET A 74 10.80 -2.82 12.85
CA MET A 74 10.40 -1.51 12.33
C MET A 74 11.08 -0.38 13.09
N PRO A 75 11.21 0.83 12.49
CA PRO A 75 11.64 2.02 13.22
C PRO A 75 10.66 2.41 14.34
N ASP A 76 11.20 2.98 15.42
CA ASP A 76 10.43 3.42 16.59
C ASP A 76 9.56 4.67 16.34
N SER A 77 9.74 5.34 15.20
CA SER A 77 8.86 6.41 14.70
C SER A 77 7.53 5.91 14.11
N THR A 78 7.36 4.58 13.97
CA THR A 78 6.14 3.98 13.41
C THR A 78 4.92 4.21 14.30
N SER A 79 3.74 4.33 13.69
CA SER A 79 2.48 4.57 14.39
C SER A 79 2.23 3.59 15.54
N ILE A 80 1.77 4.12 16.66
CA ILE A 80 1.50 3.34 17.88
C ILE A 80 0.37 2.35 17.63
N GLU A 81 -0.64 2.72 16.87
CA GLU A 81 -1.80 1.89 16.55
C GLU A 81 -1.38 0.59 15.85
N ARG A 82 -0.52 0.70 14.84
CA ARG A 82 -0.03 -0.47 14.09
C ARG A 82 0.78 -1.41 14.98
N ARG A 83 1.63 -0.86 15.85
CA ARG A 83 2.39 -1.67 16.83
C ARG A 83 1.47 -2.41 17.79
N LYS A 84 0.41 -1.73 18.27
CA LYS A 84 -0.59 -2.32 19.18
C LYS A 84 -1.39 -3.41 18.46
N LEU A 85 -1.84 -3.18 17.22
CA LEU A 85 -2.58 -4.17 16.43
C LEU A 85 -1.75 -5.44 16.17
N MET A 86 -0.49 -5.31 15.78
CA MET A 86 0.38 -6.48 15.58
C MET A 86 0.58 -7.28 16.87
N ARG A 87 0.81 -6.59 18.01
CA ARG A 87 0.92 -7.26 19.31
C ARG A 87 -0.39 -7.89 19.77
N PHE A 88 -1.52 -7.25 19.51
CA PHE A 88 -2.84 -7.80 19.80
C PHE A 88 -3.09 -9.11 19.03
N LEU A 89 -2.58 -9.21 17.79
CA LEU A 89 -2.59 -10.42 16.99
C LEU A 89 -1.49 -11.44 17.38
N GLY A 90 -0.73 -11.20 18.45
CA GLY A 90 0.27 -12.12 18.98
C GLY A 90 1.68 -11.98 18.40
N ALA A 91 1.92 -11.03 17.49
CA ALA A 91 3.25 -10.80 16.93
C ALA A 91 4.17 -10.11 17.95
N LYS A 92 5.47 -10.45 17.91
CA LYS A 92 6.52 -9.70 18.60
C LYS A 92 6.97 -8.55 17.70
N VAL A 93 7.05 -7.34 18.26
CA VAL A 93 7.47 -6.13 17.53
C VAL A 93 8.79 -5.64 18.11
N LEU A 94 9.83 -5.65 17.29
CA LEU A 94 11.17 -5.18 17.62
C LEU A 94 11.37 -3.81 16.96
N LEU A 95 11.82 -2.85 17.76
CA LEU A 95 12.01 -1.47 17.30
C LEU A 95 13.49 -1.18 17.07
N THR A 96 13.78 -0.49 15.96
CA THR A 96 15.10 0.08 15.66
C THR A 96 15.05 1.60 15.81
N PRO A 97 16.18 2.27 16.06
CA PRO A 97 16.21 3.74 16.11
C PRO A 97 15.70 4.38 14.81
N ALA A 98 14.80 5.36 14.91
CA ALA A 98 14.27 6.08 13.75
C ALA A 98 15.36 6.74 12.90
N SER A 99 16.44 7.18 13.53
CA SER A 99 17.61 7.79 12.89
C SER A 99 18.34 6.86 11.91
N GLU A 100 18.16 5.53 12.06
CA GLU A 100 18.76 4.52 11.18
C GLU A 100 17.83 4.08 10.03
N GLY A 101 16.62 4.63 9.99
CA GLY A 101 15.65 4.43 8.92
C GLY A 101 15.12 2.99 8.77
N THR A 102 14.47 2.73 7.65
CA THR A 102 13.89 1.41 7.32
C THR A 102 14.97 0.35 7.11
N THR A 103 16.13 0.74 6.60
CA THR A 103 17.27 -0.14 6.34
C THR A 103 17.75 -0.86 7.61
N ALA A 104 17.74 -0.21 8.77
CA ALA A 104 18.12 -0.84 10.04
C ALA A 104 17.14 -1.97 10.42
N ALA A 105 15.84 -1.74 10.26
CA ALA A 105 14.81 -2.74 10.52
C ALA A 105 14.95 -3.94 9.55
N TYR A 106 15.23 -3.68 8.27
CA TYR A 106 15.50 -4.70 7.26
C TYR A 106 16.72 -5.56 7.63
N ASN A 107 17.84 -4.93 7.97
CA ASN A 107 19.06 -5.62 8.38
C ASN A 107 18.87 -6.44 9.66
N LEU A 108 18.06 -5.94 10.60
CA LEU A 108 17.72 -6.70 11.81
C LEU A 108 16.90 -7.95 11.47
N ALA A 109 15.88 -7.83 10.61
CA ALA A 109 15.10 -8.98 10.14
C ALA A 109 15.99 -10.05 9.50
N LYS A 110 16.88 -9.66 8.59
CA LYS A 110 17.82 -10.55 7.92
C LYS A 110 18.74 -11.28 8.92
N LYS A 111 19.37 -10.56 9.84
CA LYS A 111 20.20 -11.13 10.91
C LYS A 111 19.46 -12.12 11.79
N LEU A 112 18.20 -11.83 12.16
CA LEU A 112 17.37 -12.73 12.96
C LEU A 112 17.07 -14.02 12.22
N CYS A 113 16.74 -13.95 10.93
CA CYS A 113 16.47 -15.10 10.09
C CYS A 113 17.71 -15.98 9.91
N GLU A 114 18.87 -15.40 9.62
CA GLU A 114 20.13 -16.11 9.46
C GLU A 114 20.54 -16.85 10.75
N LYS A 115 20.50 -16.13 11.90
CA LYS A 115 20.90 -16.67 13.20
C LYS A 115 20.00 -17.80 13.69
N ASN A 116 18.68 -17.64 13.53
CA ASN A 116 17.71 -18.54 14.15
C ASN A 116 17.08 -19.53 13.16
N LYS A 117 17.44 -19.45 11.87
CA LYS A 117 16.80 -20.22 10.78
C LYS A 117 15.31 -19.99 10.70
N TRP A 118 14.88 -18.72 10.91
CA TRP A 118 13.51 -18.29 10.77
C TRP A 118 13.16 -18.00 9.32
N PHE A 119 11.87 -18.01 8.99
CA PHE A 119 11.41 -17.71 7.65
C PHE A 119 11.26 -16.19 7.46
N TYR A 120 11.95 -15.64 6.46
CA TYR A 120 11.83 -14.24 6.06
C TYR A 120 10.83 -14.12 4.92
N ALA A 121 9.73 -13.37 5.12
CA ALA A 121 8.65 -13.23 4.13
C ALA A 121 9.07 -12.45 2.89
N LYS A 122 9.99 -11.47 3.02
CA LYS A 122 10.60 -10.71 1.92
C LYS A 122 9.60 -10.03 1.00
N GLN A 123 8.70 -9.21 1.55
CA GLN A 123 7.61 -8.58 0.81
C GLN A 123 8.04 -7.79 -0.44
N PHE A 124 9.28 -7.31 -0.50
CA PHE A 124 9.81 -6.49 -1.60
C PHE A 124 10.44 -7.30 -2.74
N GLU A 125 10.76 -8.57 -2.49
CA GLU A 125 11.43 -9.48 -3.42
C GLU A 125 10.61 -10.73 -3.76
N ASN A 126 9.55 -11.02 -3.01
CA ASN A 126 8.77 -12.26 -3.14
C ASN A 126 7.66 -12.14 -4.19
N ASP A 127 7.76 -12.91 -5.27
CA ASP A 127 6.80 -12.91 -6.38
C ASP A 127 5.37 -13.27 -5.95
N ALA A 128 5.20 -14.04 -4.86
CA ALA A 128 3.87 -14.34 -4.31
C ALA A 128 3.04 -13.08 -4.04
N ASN A 129 3.71 -11.94 -3.83
CA ASN A 129 3.09 -10.64 -3.66
C ASN A 129 2.40 -10.15 -4.95
N ALA A 130 3.03 -10.23 -6.10
CA ALA A 130 2.41 -9.88 -7.38
C ALA A 130 1.44 -10.96 -7.84
N ASP A 131 1.77 -12.24 -7.67
CA ASP A 131 0.99 -13.40 -8.11
C ASP A 131 -0.44 -13.40 -7.53
N ILE A 132 -0.63 -12.96 -6.28
CA ILE A 132 -1.97 -12.91 -5.69
C ILE A 132 -2.84 -11.83 -6.33
N HIS A 133 -2.25 -10.69 -6.68
CA HIS A 133 -2.97 -9.63 -7.35
C HIS A 133 -3.32 -9.96 -8.80
N GLU A 134 -2.46 -10.71 -9.46
CA GLU A 134 -2.74 -11.31 -10.78
C GLU A 134 -3.94 -12.24 -10.72
N LYS A 135 -3.96 -13.16 -9.73
CA LYS A 135 -4.99 -14.21 -9.60
C LYS A 135 -6.32 -13.72 -9.02
N THR A 136 -6.32 -12.63 -8.28
CA THR A 136 -7.51 -12.14 -7.56
C THR A 136 -7.87 -10.72 -7.93
N THR A 137 -7.12 -9.73 -7.51
CA THR A 137 -7.43 -8.30 -7.67
C THR A 137 -7.69 -7.92 -9.13
N ALA A 138 -6.85 -8.37 -10.04
CA ALA A 138 -6.99 -8.09 -11.47
C ALA A 138 -8.25 -8.72 -12.06
N ILE A 139 -8.54 -9.96 -11.70
CA ILE A 139 -9.73 -10.69 -12.17
C ILE A 139 -11.01 -10.05 -11.61
N GLU A 140 -10.99 -9.64 -10.34
CA GLU A 140 -12.09 -8.90 -9.73
C GLU A 140 -12.35 -7.59 -10.47
N ILE A 141 -11.29 -6.81 -10.79
CA ILE A 141 -11.39 -5.57 -11.58
C ILE A 141 -11.98 -5.83 -12.97
N LEU A 142 -11.50 -6.83 -13.69
CA LEU A 142 -12.03 -7.19 -15.01
C LEU A 142 -13.51 -7.56 -14.94
N ASN A 143 -13.92 -8.32 -13.93
CA ASN A 143 -15.33 -8.70 -13.73
C ASN A 143 -16.21 -7.50 -13.40
N ASP A 144 -15.75 -6.61 -12.52
CA ASP A 144 -16.49 -5.41 -12.12
C ASP A 144 -16.72 -4.45 -13.31
N PHE A 145 -15.79 -4.40 -14.25
CA PHE A 145 -15.84 -3.51 -15.42
C PHE A 145 -16.21 -4.22 -16.74
N LYS A 146 -16.62 -5.48 -16.68
CA LYS A 146 -16.93 -6.28 -17.88
C LYS A 146 -17.94 -5.63 -18.82
N GLU A 147 -19.00 -5.06 -18.26
CA GLU A 147 -20.07 -4.40 -19.03
C GLU A 147 -19.82 -2.90 -19.27
N LEU A 148 -19.08 -2.25 -18.35
CA LEU A 148 -18.84 -0.81 -18.39
C LEU A 148 -17.62 -0.44 -19.25
N GLY A 149 -16.62 -1.34 -19.33
CA GLY A 149 -15.28 -1.00 -19.79
C GLY A 149 -14.50 -0.21 -18.72
N LEU A 150 -13.19 -0.28 -18.78
CA LEU A 150 -12.28 0.46 -17.90
C LEU A 150 -11.30 1.25 -18.75
N ASP A 151 -11.33 2.59 -18.63
CA ASP A 151 -10.45 3.47 -19.41
C ASP A 151 -9.14 3.76 -18.67
N TYR A 152 -9.20 3.97 -17.35
CA TYR A 152 -8.01 4.27 -16.53
C TYR A 152 -8.02 3.45 -15.24
N TRP A 153 -6.87 2.86 -14.92
CA TRP A 153 -6.61 2.24 -13.62
C TRP A 153 -5.41 2.91 -12.94
N ILE A 154 -5.60 3.37 -11.69
CA ILE A 154 -4.63 4.18 -10.97
C ILE A 154 -4.22 3.48 -9.69
N SER A 155 -2.91 3.31 -9.49
CA SER A 155 -2.34 2.81 -8.25
C SER A 155 -0.98 3.47 -7.95
N GLY A 156 -0.76 3.79 -6.70
CA GLY A 156 0.59 4.01 -6.19
C GLY A 156 1.26 2.68 -5.85
N TYR A 157 2.52 2.73 -5.45
CA TYR A 157 3.26 1.54 -5.04
C TYR A 157 3.95 1.71 -3.69
N GLY A 158 3.84 0.67 -2.86
CA GLY A 158 4.73 0.42 -1.72
C GLY A 158 5.71 -0.68 -2.09
N THR A 159 5.26 -1.94 -2.03
CA THR A 159 6.04 -3.10 -2.50
C THR A 159 6.01 -3.29 -4.03
N GLY A 160 5.06 -2.66 -4.71
CA GLY A 160 4.83 -2.85 -6.14
C GLY A 160 3.91 -4.03 -6.50
N GLY A 161 3.61 -4.93 -5.56
CA GLY A 161 2.88 -6.17 -5.86
C GLY A 161 1.51 -5.95 -6.49
N THR A 162 0.72 -5.01 -5.97
CA THR A 162 -0.58 -4.68 -6.55
C THR A 162 -0.43 -4.16 -7.97
N PHE A 163 0.49 -3.21 -8.19
CA PHE A 163 0.70 -2.66 -9.52
C PHE A 163 1.16 -3.74 -10.50
N SER A 164 2.17 -4.51 -10.15
CA SER A 164 2.74 -5.55 -11.03
C SER A 164 1.74 -6.66 -11.35
N GLY A 165 1.04 -7.19 -10.34
CA GLY A 165 0.09 -8.27 -10.57
C GLY A 165 -1.13 -7.84 -11.40
N VAL A 166 -1.68 -6.64 -11.13
CA VAL A 166 -2.81 -6.12 -11.91
C VAL A 166 -2.40 -5.74 -13.31
N SER A 167 -1.25 -5.07 -13.49
CA SER A 167 -0.79 -4.63 -14.80
C SER A 167 -0.48 -5.80 -15.75
N ARG A 168 0.04 -6.94 -15.27
CA ARG A 168 0.22 -8.16 -16.07
C ARG A 168 -1.07 -8.53 -16.79
N VAL A 169 -2.16 -8.64 -16.03
CA VAL A 169 -3.46 -9.07 -16.55
C VAL A 169 -4.13 -8.01 -17.42
N LEU A 170 -4.12 -6.74 -16.98
CA LEU A 170 -4.77 -5.68 -17.74
C LEU A 170 -4.07 -5.42 -19.08
N ARG A 171 -2.76 -5.57 -19.17
CA ARG A 171 -2.04 -5.47 -20.46
C ARG A 171 -2.46 -6.55 -21.45
N GLU A 172 -2.77 -7.75 -20.96
CA GLU A 172 -3.19 -8.87 -21.79
C GLU A 172 -4.69 -8.82 -22.14
N GLN A 173 -5.54 -8.62 -21.12
CA GLN A 173 -6.99 -8.81 -21.23
C GLN A 173 -7.78 -7.51 -21.41
N SER A 174 -7.20 -6.37 -21.08
CA SER A 174 -7.80 -5.03 -21.28
C SER A 174 -6.76 -4.02 -21.81
N PRO A 175 -6.16 -4.27 -23.00
CA PRO A 175 -5.02 -3.50 -23.51
C PRO A 175 -5.33 -2.03 -23.81
N LYS A 176 -6.60 -1.65 -23.87
CA LYS A 176 -7.04 -0.25 -24.05
C LYS A 176 -7.02 0.54 -22.75
N THR A 177 -7.07 -0.13 -21.60
CA THR A 177 -7.01 0.52 -20.29
C THR A 177 -5.67 1.22 -20.11
N LYS A 178 -5.70 2.51 -19.80
CA LYS A 178 -4.51 3.28 -19.43
C LYS A 178 -4.11 2.96 -17.99
N LEU A 179 -2.91 2.44 -17.83
CA LEU A 179 -2.35 2.10 -16.52
C LEU A 179 -1.54 3.28 -15.99
N VAL A 180 -1.96 3.81 -14.86
CA VAL A 180 -1.35 4.99 -14.26
C VAL A 180 -0.67 4.59 -12.94
N ILE A 181 0.67 4.71 -12.91
CA ILE A 181 1.42 4.64 -11.66
C ILE A 181 1.53 6.04 -11.07
N THR A 182 1.53 6.16 -9.75
CA THR A 182 1.70 7.45 -9.09
C THR A 182 2.73 7.35 -7.97
N GLU A 183 3.49 8.42 -7.81
CA GLU A 183 4.58 8.57 -6.83
C GLU A 183 4.41 9.87 -6.04
N PRO A 184 4.98 9.98 -4.82
CA PRO A 184 5.07 11.26 -4.14
C PRO A 184 5.87 12.27 -4.97
N GLU A 185 5.40 13.50 -5.08
CA GLU A 185 6.03 14.55 -5.89
C GLU A 185 7.53 14.76 -5.53
N ASN A 186 7.86 14.60 -4.24
CA ASN A 186 9.23 14.76 -3.74
C ASN A 186 10.05 13.47 -3.68
N ALA A 187 9.49 12.33 -4.11
CA ALA A 187 10.15 11.03 -4.11
C ALA A 187 9.79 10.22 -5.37
N GLN A 188 10.15 10.75 -6.53
CA GLN A 188 9.84 10.18 -7.84
C GLN A 188 10.95 9.23 -8.29
N LEU A 189 10.98 8.00 -7.75
CA LEU A 189 12.04 7.03 -8.02
C LEU A 189 11.96 6.47 -9.44
N VAL A 190 10.76 6.04 -9.85
CA VAL A 190 10.52 5.47 -11.20
C VAL A 190 10.65 6.55 -12.26
N SER A 191 10.11 7.75 -12.04
CA SER A 191 10.22 8.88 -12.98
C SER A 191 11.64 9.39 -13.16
N SER A 192 12.53 9.18 -12.17
CA SER A 192 13.92 9.64 -12.24
C SER A 192 14.74 8.92 -13.32
N LEU A 193 14.30 7.75 -13.74
CA LEU A 193 15.02 6.85 -14.65
C LEU A 193 16.39 6.39 -14.12
N ILE A 194 16.70 6.64 -12.84
CA ILE A 194 17.91 6.17 -12.19
C ILE A 194 17.72 4.71 -11.79
N THR A 195 18.66 3.85 -12.15
CA THR A 195 18.59 2.42 -11.83
C THR A 195 18.87 2.17 -10.35
N GLN A 196 18.01 1.41 -9.69
CA GLN A 196 18.23 0.97 -8.31
C GLN A 196 19.44 0.02 -8.22
N LYS A 197 20.43 0.38 -7.42
CA LYS A 197 21.56 -0.49 -7.10
C LYS A 197 21.08 -1.66 -6.24
N ARG A 198 21.43 -2.89 -6.61
CA ARG A 198 21.02 -4.12 -5.93
C ARG A 198 22.17 -5.01 -5.54
N ASN A 199 22.00 -5.77 -4.45
CA ASN A 199 22.85 -6.86 -4.05
C ASN A 199 22.63 -8.09 -4.95
N GLN A 200 23.47 -9.12 -4.83
CA GLN A 200 23.32 -10.37 -5.61
C GLN A 200 22.00 -11.11 -5.35
N ASP A 201 21.41 -10.94 -4.18
CA ASP A 201 20.12 -11.55 -3.81
C ASP A 201 18.89 -10.70 -4.25
N GLY A 202 19.08 -9.64 -5.05
CA GLY A 202 18.06 -8.75 -5.53
C GLY A 202 17.61 -7.67 -4.53
N SER A 203 18.07 -7.73 -3.28
CA SER A 203 17.79 -6.72 -2.26
C SER A 203 18.42 -5.37 -2.61
N PRO A 204 17.88 -4.23 -2.15
CA PRO A 204 18.48 -2.93 -2.42
C PRO A 204 19.87 -2.83 -1.74
N ALA A 205 20.85 -2.30 -2.48
CA ALA A 205 22.20 -2.06 -1.95
C ALA A 205 22.30 -0.75 -1.15
N GLY A 206 21.24 0.05 -1.14
CA GLY A 206 21.15 1.33 -0.43
C GLY A 206 19.89 2.10 -0.85
N ALA A 207 19.70 3.26 -0.27
CA ALA A 207 18.62 4.17 -0.64
C ALA A 207 18.80 4.66 -2.10
N HIS A 208 17.69 4.95 -2.76
CA HIS A 208 17.67 5.50 -4.10
C HIS A 208 18.01 7.00 -4.08
N ASP A 209 18.79 7.45 -5.03
CA ASP A 209 19.33 8.84 -5.06
C ASP A 209 18.23 9.92 -5.16
N SER A 210 17.05 9.59 -5.69
CA SER A 210 15.91 10.50 -5.81
C SER A 210 14.91 10.41 -4.64
N TRP A 211 15.19 9.61 -3.61
CA TRP A 211 14.26 9.47 -2.52
C TRP A 211 14.37 10.63 -1.52
N ASN A 212 13.20 11.13 -1.10
CA ASN A 212 13.07 12.08 -0.01
C ASN A 212 11.90 11.67 0.90
N PRO A 213 11.93 12.01 2.18
CA PRO A 213 10.82 11.76 3.09
C PRO A 213 9.51 12.39 2.59
N HIS A 214 8.41 11.65 2.71
CA HIS A 214 7.08 12.09 2.29
C HIS A 214 6.00 11.58 3.24
N PRO A 215 4.82 12.24 3.36
CA PRO A 215 3.78 11.86 4.31
C PRO A 215 2.88 10.70 3.83
N ILE A 216 2.99 10.25 2.57
CA ILE A 216 2.14 9.17 2.02
C ILE A 216 2.62 7.83 2.56
N GLN A 217 2.16 7.46 3.75
CA GLN A 217 2.59 6.23 4.41
C GLN A 217 2.20 5.00 3.60
N GLY A 218 3.15 4.06 3.49
CA GLY A 218 2.98 2.81 2.74
C GLY A 218 3.32 2.90 1.26
N TRP A 219 3.65 4.08 0.74
CA TRP A 219 4.18 4.28 -0.60
C TRP A 219 5.68 4.44 -0.62
N THR A 220 6.26 4.25 -1.77
CA THR A 220 7.61 4.59 -2.21
C THR A 220 8.64 4.51 -1.09
N PRO A 221 9.07 3.29 -0.72
CA PRO A 221 10.18 3.11 0.22
C PRO A 221 11.44 3.81 -0.33
N ASP A 222 12.48 3.90 0.47
CA ASP A 222 13.75 4.50 0.07
C ASP A 222 14.51 3.77 -1.05
N PHE A 223 13.84 2.84 -1.73
CA PHE A 223 14.35 2.09 -2.88
C PHE A 223 13.21 1.64 -3.81
N ILE A 224 13.55 1.28 -5.05
CA ILE A 224 12.62 0.62 -5.97
C ILE A 224 12.55 -0.88 -5.63
N PRO A 225 11.38 -1.42 -5.21
CA PRO A 225 11.23 -2.84 -4.91
C PRO A 225 11.50 -3.75 -6.10
N LEU A 226 12.07 -4.95 -5.86
CA LEU A 226 12.30 -5.92 -6.93
C LEU A 226 10.98 -6.38 -7.56
N VAL A 227 9.93 -6.54 -6.75
CA VAL A 227 8.59 -6.90 -7.24
C VAL A 227 8.02 -5.90 -8.24
N LEU A 228 8.40 -4.60 -8.17
CA LEU A 228 7.99 -3.59 -9.13
C LEU A 228 8.86 -3.59 -10.40
N GLN A 229 10.07 -4.12 -10.34
CA GLN A 229 11.06 -4.01 -11.42
C GLN A 229 10.54 -4.54 -12.75
N GLU A 230 9.79 -5.65 -12.75
CA GLU A 230 9.19 -6.18 -13.97
C GLU A 230 8.30 -5.17 -14.68
N SER A 231 7.47 -4.42 -13.93
CA SER A 231 6.58 -3.41 -14.51
C SER A 231 7.32 -2.24 -15.11
N ILE A 232 8.49 -1.91 -14.56
CA ILE A 232 9.38 -0.87 -15.10
C ILE A 232 10.04 -1.40 -16.39
N ASP A 233 10.66 -2.57 -16.35
CA ASP A 233 11.41 -3.16 -17.46
C ASP A 233 10.53 -3.43 -18.68
N LYS A 234 9.27 -3.85 -18.44
CA LYS A 234 8.29 -4.13 -19.49
C LYS A 234 7.44 -2.91 -19.85
N ASN A 235 7.69 -1.76 -19.22
CA ASN A 235 6.93 -0.53 -19.43
C ASN A 235 5.40 -0.74 -19.32
N TYR A 236 4.95 -1.35 -18.21
CA TYR A 236 3.54 -1.69 -18.01
C TYR A 236 2.64 -0.48 -17.67
N PHE A 237 3.17 0.68 -17.41
CA PHE A 237 2.38 1.91 -17.19
C PHE A 237 2.42 2.83 -18.41
N ASP A 238 1.30 3.48 -18.70
CA ASP A 238 1.17 4.49 -19.76
C ASP A 238 1.56 5.87 -19.26
N MET A 239 1.34 6.11 -17.96
CA MET A 239 1.54 7.40 -17.31
C MET A 239 2.15 7.20 -15.93
N ASN A 240 3.06 8.11 -15.54
CA ASN A 240 3.49 8.28 -14.14
C ASN A 240 3.13 9.71 -13.72
N ILE A 241 2.20 9.84 -12.78
CA ILE A 241 1.67 11.14 -12.34
C ILE A 241 2.07 11.37 -10.89
N PRO A 242 2.93 12.36 -10.60
CA PRO A 242 3.29 12.69 -9.22
C PRO A 242 2.13 13.34 -8.48
N VAL A 243 2.08 13.14 -7.16
CA VAL A 243 1.06 13.69 -6.27
C VAL A 243 1.68 14.23 -4.99
N ARG A 244 1.22 15.39 -4.51
CA ARG A 244 1.65 15.95 -3.24
C ARG A 244 0.97 15.22 -2.08
N GLY A 245 1.68 15.09 -0.97
CA GLY A 245 1.11 14.48 0.23
C GLY A 245 -0.10 15.24 0.80
N GLU A 246 -0.07 16.57 0.69
CA GLU A 246 -1.18 17.45 1.09
C GLU A 246 -2.45 17.19 0.27
N ASP A 247 -2.32 16.93 -1.03
CA ASP A 247 -3.46 16.57 -1.89
C ASP A 247 -4.05 15.23 -1.45
N GLY A 248 -3.21 14.27 -1.06
CA GLY A 248 -3.64 13.00 -0.50
C GLY A 248 -4.43 13.16 0.80
N ILE A 249 -3.97 14.02 1.72
CA ILE A 249 -4.68 14.34 2.96
C ILE A 249 -6.01 15.02 2.64
N TYR A 250 -6.00 16.06 1.80
CA TYR A 250 -7.20 16.78 1.40
C TYR A 250 -8.27 15.85 0.83
N TRP A 251 -7.90 15.00 -0.13
CA TRP A 251 -8.87 14.10 -0.76
C TRP A 251 -9.31 12.94 0.13
N SER A 252 -8.49 12.50 1.09
CA SER A 252 -8.96 11.58 2.13
C SER A 252 -10.08 12.20 2.97
N HIS A 253 -9.95 13.47 3.37
CA HIS A 253 -11.00 14.19 4.09
C HIS A 253 -12.25 14.40 3.21
N GLN A 254 -12.08 14.76 1.92
CA GLN A 254 -13.21 14.92 1.01
C GLN A 254 -14.00 13.62 0.81
N LEU A 255 -13.32 12.49 0.68
CA LEU A 255 -13.96 11.18 0.59
C LEU A 255 -14.74 10.85 1.87
N ALA A 256 -14.17 11.15 3.04
CA ALA A 256 -14.83 10.91 4.33
C ALA A 256 -16.08 11.76 4.50
N THR A 257 -15.96 13.08 4.25
CA THR A 257 -17.05 14.04 4.54
C THR A 257 -18.17 14.04 3.49
N ASN A 258 -17.86 13.73 2.23
CA ASN A 258 -18.84 13.79 1.14
C ASN A 258 -19.37 12.42 0.70
N GLU A 259 -18.62 11.34 0.91
CA GLU A 259 -19.02 9.99 0.48
C GLU A 259 -19.04 8.95 1.62
N GLY A 260 -18.62 9.32 2.83
CA GLY A 260 -18.55 8.39 3.97
C GLY A 260 -17.45 7.33 3.79
N ILE A 261 -16.45 7.57 2.90
CA ILE A 261 -15.37 6.64 2.61
C ILE A 261 -14.15 7.05 3.42
N ILE A 262 -13.79 6.25 4.43
CA ILE A 262 -12.62 6.48 5.27
C ILE A 262 -11.40 5.74 4.72
N THR A 263 -10.41 6.47 4.22
CA THR A 263 -9.19 5.90 3.63
C THR A 263 -7.92 6.59 4.16
N GLY A 264 -6.79 5.87 4.15
CA GLY A 264 -5.50 6.46 4.47
C GLY A 264 -5.02 7.46 3.42
N ILE A 265 -3.93 8.19 3.70
CA ILE A 265 -3.37 9.22 2.80
C ILE A 265 -3.08 8.64 1.40
N SER A 266 -2.63 7.38 1.31
CA SER A 266 -2.37 6.72 0.03
C SER A 266 -3.62 6.57 -0.85
N GLY A 267 -4.77 6.28 -0.25
CA GLY A 267 -6.06 6.22 -0.96
C GLY A 267 -6.52 7.61 -1.42
N GLY A 268 -6.38 8.63 -0.58
CA GLY A 268 -6.60 10.02 -0.99
C GLY A 268 -5.67 10.46 -2.11
N SER A 269 -4.42 9.99 -2.11
CA SER A 269 -3.44 10.30 -3.16
C SER A 269 -3.81 9.68 -4.51
N THR A 270 -4.23 8.41 -4.54
CA THR A 270 -4.73 7.80 -5.79
C THR A 270 -6.01 8.47 -6.28
N PHE A 271 -6.87 8.87 -5.36
CA PHE A 271 -8.10 9.60 -5.70
C PHE A 271 -7.79 11.00 -6.23
N ALA A 272 -6.83 11.73 -5.67
CA ALA A 272 -6.36 13.02 -6.19
C ALA A 272 -5.92 12.92 -7.66
N VAL A 273 -5.14 11.88 -7.99
CA VAL A 273 -4.72 11.62 -9.38
C VAL A 273 -5.92 11.24 -10.26
N ALA A 274 -6.87 10.45 -9.75
CA ALA A 274 -8.09 10.11 -10.47
C ALA A 274 -8.92 11.35 -10.81
N MET A 275 -9.05 12.31 -9.88
CA MET A 275 -9.75 13.57 -10.13
C MET A 275 -9.04 14.40 -11.19
N LYS A 276 -7.70 14.49 -11.15
CA LYS A 276 -6.92 15.19 -12.17
C LYS A 276 -7.12 14.57 -13.57
N ILE A 277 -7.11 13.24 -13.65
CA ILE A 277 -7.38 12.53 -14.92
C ILE A 277 -8.82 12.80 -15.38
N ALA A 278 -9.80 12.79 -14.45
CA ALA A 278 -11.20 13.01 -14.80
C ALA A 278 -11.50 14.39 -15.39
N GLU A 279 -10.66 15.40 -15.10
CA GLU A 279 -10.77 16.74 -15.69
C GLU A 279 -10.33 16.78 -17.18
N GLU A 280 -9.43 15.87 -17.58
CA GLU A 280 -8.82 15.85 -18.91
C GLU A 280 -9.32 14.68 -19.78
N ALA A 281 -9.90 13.65 -19.15
CA ALA A 281 -10.37 12.45 -19.84
C ALA A 281 -11.59 12.73 -20.72
N PRO A 282 -11.79 11.99 -21.81
CA PRO A 282 -13.01 12.07 -22.61
C PRO A 282 -14.27 11.86 -21.77
N ASP A 283 -15.36 12.54 -22.10
CA ASP A 283 -16.66 12.38 -21.43
C ASP A 283 -17.10 10.90 -21.47
N GLY A 284 -17.61 10.42 -20.35
CA GLY A 284 -18.03 9.02 -20.19
C GLY A 284 -16.92 8.05 -19.83
N SER A 285 -15.67 8.52 -19.62
CA SER A 285 -14.57 7.66 -19.18
C SER A 285 -14.84 7.02 -17.81
N ASN A 286 -14.49 5.74 -17.67
CA ASN A 286 -14.53 4.99 -16.43
C ASN A 286 -13.12 4.93 -15.82
N ILE A 287 -12.94 5.53 -14.65
CA ILE A 287 -11.66 5.70 -13.97
C ILE A 287 -11.71 4.94 -12.64
N LEU A 288 -10.80 4.00 -12.42
CA LEU A 288 -10.70 3.24 -11.17
C LEU A 288 -9.44 3.60 -10.41
N CYS A 289 -9.58 4.04 -9.15
CA CYS A 289 -8.44 4.24 -8.24
C CYS A 289 -8.46 3.24 -7.07
N MET A 290 -7.25 2.91 -6.59
CA MET A 290 -7.05 1.97 -5.48
C MET A 290 -7.07 2.70 -4.13
N LEU A 291 -7.96 2.29 -3.22
CA LEU A 291 -7.97 2.72 -1.82
C LEU A 291 -7.43 1.57 -0.96
N ALA A 292 -6.17 1.68 -0.56
CA ALA A 292 -5.40 0.54 -0.05
C ALA A 292 -5.78 0.10 1.36
N ASP A 293 -6.28 1.00 2.21
CA ASP A 293 -6.62 0.74 3.61
C ASP A 293 -7.59 1.76 4.19
N THR A 294 -7.92 1.61 5.49
CA THR A 294 -8.79 2.49 6.27
C THR A 294 -8.00 3.57 7.01
N ALA A 295 -8.64 4.72 7.26
CA ALA A 295 -8.05 5.86 8.00
C ALA A 295 -7.79 5.59 9.49
N GLU A 296 -8.48 4.64 10.12
CA GLU A 296 -8.35 4.32 11.55
C GLU A 296 -6.93 3.96 12.00
N ARG A 297 -6.05 3.64 11.07
CA ARG A 297 -4.64 3.31 11.33
C ARG A 297 -3.73 4.53 11.38
N TYR A 298 -4.32 5.72 11.26
CA TYR A 298 -3.62 7.00 11.11
C TYR A 298 -4.06 8.04 12.14
N LEU A 299 -4.82 7.64 13.18
CA LEU A 299 -5.40 8.54 14.19
C LEU A 299 -4.38 9.46 14.87
N THR A 300 -3.13 8.98 15.05
CA THR A 300 -2.05 9.79 15.61
C THR A 300 -1.10 10.37 14.55
N SER A 301 -1.54 10.41 13.29
CA SER A 301 -0.75 10.95 12.18
C SER A 301 -1.27 12.31 11.70
N ILE A 302 -0.51 12.93 10.79
CA ILE A 302 -0.86 14.19 10.14
C ILE A 302 -2.26 14.17 9.47
N LEU A 303 -2.81 12.99 9.13
CA LEU A 303 -4.15 12.86 8.55
C LEU A 303 -5.23 13.38 9.51
N PHE A 304 -5.03 13.22 10.82
CA PHE A 304 -6.00 13.61 11.85
C PHE A 304 -5.55 14.84 12.67
N GLU A 305 -4.41 15.44 12.34
CA GLU A 305 -3.81 16.53 13.14
C GLU A 305 -4.76 17.71 13.37
N LYS A 306 -5.69 17.96 12.43
CA LYS A 306 -6.66 19.08 12.51
C LYS A 306 -8.05 18.65 12.96
N ILE A 307 -8.19 17.43 13.47
CA ILE A 307 -9.48 16.89 13.96
C ILE A 307 -9.40 16.80 15.47
N ASP A 308 -10.11 17.68 16.15
CA ASP A 308 -10.14 17.71 17.61
C ASP A 308 -10.95 16.55 18.20
N SER A 309 -10.52 16.08 19.37
CA SER A 309 -11.25 15.10 20.18
C SER A 309 -12.25 15.74 21.13
N GLU A 310 -12.10 17.03 21.41
CA GLU A 310 -12.94 17.80 22.31
C GLU A 310 -14.04 18.55 21.54
N MET A 311 -15.10 18.88 22.23
CA MET A 311 -16.21 19.63 21.64
C MET A 311 -15.78 21.02 21.16
N ASN A 312 -16.11 21.35 19.93
CA ASN A 312 -15.92 22.66 19.37
C ASN A 312 -17.04 23.65 19.82
N ASP A 313 -16.92 24.92 19.43
CA ASP A 313 -17.87 25.96 19.79
C ASP A 313 -19.29 25.71 19.28
N GLU A 314 -19.46 25.10 18.11
CA GLU A 314 -20.75 24.75 17.53
C GLU A 314 -21.44 23.65 18.32
N GLU A 315 -20.71 22.60 18.66
CA GLU A 315 -21.19 21.48 19.49
C GLU A 315 -21.57 21.96 20.88
N ASN A 316 -20.77 22.85 21.49
CA ASN A 316 -21.11 23.49 22.77
C ASN A 316 -22.40 24.34 22.67
N LYS A 317 -22.62 25.08 21.57
CA LYS A 317 -23.87 25.81 21.34
C LYS A 317 -25.07 24.89 21.23
N ILE A 318 -24.93 23.76 20.51
CA ILE A 318 -26.00 22.76 20.40
C ILE A 318 -26.30 22.18 21.79
N LEU A 319 -25.32 21.79 22.56
CA LEU A 319 -25.47 21.24 23.91
C LEU A 319 -26.23 22.25 24.84
N ASN A 320 -25.85 23.53 24.78
CA ASN A 320 -26.43 24.57 25.61
C ASN A 320 -27.80 25.08 25.12
N SER A 321 -28.29 24.57 23.99
CA SER A 321 -29.64 24.91 23.45
C SER A 321 -30.73 24.01 24.00
N ILE A 322 -30.40 22.98 24.75
CA ILE A 322 -31.32 22.04 25.42
C ILE A 322 -31.61 22.52 26.84
#